data_5fdd163dd234ee792ebca98997f443c2
#
_entry.id   5fdd163dd234ee792ebca98997f443c2
#
_cell.length_a   1.000
_cell.length_b   1.000
_cell.length_c   1.000
_cell.angle_alpha   90.00
_cell.angle_beta   90.00
_cell.angle_gamma   90.00
#
_symmetry.space_group_name_H-M   'P 1'
#
loop_
_entity.id
_entity.type
_entity.pdbx_description
1 polymer ?
#
loop_
_entity_poly.entity_id
_entity_poly.type
_entity_poly.pdbx_seq_one_letter_code
_entity_poly.pdbx_strand_id
1 'polypeptide(L)'
;QAGRDGRQAQRQAGQAAQAKYFFENVSYKDNLVDKMSNPKNSQFAQPLFEFSGACGGCGETPYVKLISQLFGDHMVVANATGCSSIYGGSFPASPYTTNAKGQGPAWANSLFEDNAEFGFGMLAGDNALRDQIAALMEAALEEGHGNPEVQELFKTWLANKDDYQVTREVADKLVPLLEA
;
A
#
# COMPACT_ATOMS: atom_id res chain seq x y z
N GLN A 1 20.82 -25.39 -34.21
CA GLN A 1 20.20 -25.01 -32.92
C GLN A 1 20.80 -23.71 -32.36
N ALA A 2 22.15 -23.58 -32.28
CA ALA A 2 22.83 -22.39 -31.74
C ALA A 2 22.44 -21.05 -32.41
N GLY A 3 22.19 -21.02 -33.71
CA GLY A 3 21.81 -19.80 -34.42
C GLY A 3 20.33 -19.37 -34.22
N ARG A 4 19.48 -20.27 -33.75
CA ARG A 4 18.10 -19.96 -33.35
C ARG A 4 18.05 -19.35 -31.96
N ASP A 5 18.85 -19.87 -31.07
CA ASP A 5 18.93 -19.38 -29.67
C ASP A 5 19.49 -17.95 -29.61
N GLY A 6 20.51 -17.63 -30.41
CA GLY A 6 21.08 -16.29 -30.48
C GLY A 6 20.08 -15.22 -31.01
N ARG A 7 19.30 -15.56 -32.06
CA ARG A 7 18.26 -14.66 -32.57
C ARG A 7 17.11 -14.47 -31.61
N GLN A 8 16.73 -15.50 -30.87
CA GLN A 8 15.69 -15.44 -29.86
C GLN A 8 16.15 -14.57 -28.66
N ALA A 9 17.39 -14.74 -28.20
CA ALA A 9 17.98 -13.91 -27.14
C ALA A 9 18.05 -12.43 -27.54
N GLN A 10 18.43 -12.12 -28.79
CA GLN A 10 18.45 -10.72 -29.29
C GLN A 10 17.05 -10.10 -29.36
N ARG A 11 16.02 -10.86 -29.81
CA ARG A 11 14.64 -10.41 -29.80
C ARG A 11 14.14 -10.17 -28.38
N GLN A 12 14.46 -11.05 -27.45
CA GLN A 12 14.09 -10.91 -26.05
C GLN A 12 14.76 -9.70 -25.39
N ALA A 13 16.02 -9.41 -25.71
CA ALA A 13 16.71 -8.22 -25.20
C ALA A 13 16.04 -6.91 -25.69
N GLY A 14 15.62 -6.85 -26.96
CA GLY A 14 14.88 -5.70 -27.48
C GLY A 14 13.51 -5.54 -26.81
N GLN A 15 12.78 -6.63 -26.62
CA GLN A 15 11.49 -6.63 -25.92
C GLN A 15 11.63 -6.26 -24.43
N ALA A 16 12.69 -6.72 -23.76
CA ALA A 16 12.96 -6.38 -22.37
C ALA A 16 13.21 -4.86 -22.20
N ALA A 17 13.96 -4.25 -23.13
CA ALA A 17 14.18 -2.82 -23.13
C ALA A 17 12.89 -2.01 -23.33
N GLN A 18 12.02 -2.45 -24.23
CA GLN A 18 10.71 -1.84 -24.46
C GLN A 18 9.79 -2.01 -23.24
N ALA A 19 9.76 -3.19 -22.64
CA ALA A 19 8.99 -3.44 -21.43
C ALA A 19 9.47 -2.56 -20.27
N LYS A 20 10.79 -2.47 -20.08
CA LYS A 20 11.38 -1.58 -19.07
C LYS A 20 10.97 -0.12 -19.30
N TYR A 21 11.10 0.38 -20.54
CA TYR A 21 10.68 1.73 -20.88
C TYR A 21 9.19 1.97 -20.58
N PHE A 22 8.33 0.99 -20.90
CA PHE A 22 6.91 1.06 -20.62
C PHE A 22 6.63 1.18 -19.11
N PHE A 23 7.21 0.30 -18.29
CA PHE A 23 7.01 0.32 -16.84
C PHE A 23 7.56 1.58 -16.17
N GLU A 24 8.63 2.17 -16.70
CA GLU A 24 9.25 3.37 -16.15
C GLU A 24 8.54 4.67 -16.57
N ASN A 25 7.86 4.68 -17.73
CA ASN A 25 7.36 5.93 -18.33
C ASN A 25 5.83 5.99 -18.45
N VAL A 26 5.12 4.88 -18.32
CA VAL A 26 3.65 4.88 -18.38
C VAL A 26 3.06 4.84 -16.99
N SER A 27 2.48 5.96 -16.56
CA SER A 27 1.84 6.06 -15.25
C SER A 27 0.48 5.35 -15.20
N TYR A 28 0.11 4.88 -14.04
CA TYR A 28 -1.26 4.46 -13.74
C TYR A 28 -2.23 5.65 -13.83
N LYS A 29 -3.51 5.38 -14.02
CA LYS A 29 -4.54 6.40 -14.29
C LYS A 29 -5.61 6.47 -13.19
N ASP A 30 -5.27 6.03 -12.00
CA ASP A 30 -6.14 6.03 -10.82
C ASP A 30 -6.58 7.45 -10.39
N ASN A 31 -5.79 8.47 -10.73
CA ASN A 31 -6.13 9.88 -10.53
C ASN A 31 -7.22 10.41 -11.46
N LEU A 32 -7.56 9.68 -12.53
CA LEU A 32 -8.59 10.09 -13.50
C LEU A 32 -9.97 9.48 -13.23
N VAL A 33 -10.05 8.48 -12.35
CA VAL A 33 -11.27 7.75 -12.04
C VAL A 33 -11.34 7.46 -10.54
N ASP A 34 -12.55 7.47 -9.98
CA ASP A 34 -12.76 6.99 -8.63
C ASP A 34 -12.72 5.45 -8.60
N LYS A 35 -11.64 4.91 -8.05
CA LYS A 35 -11.39 3.46 -7.96
C LYS A 35 -12.41 2.73 -7.05
N MET A 36 -13.08 3.45 -6.15
CA MET A 36 -14.06 2.88 -5.21
C MET A 36 -15.46 2.79 -5.81
N SER A 37 -15.75 3.48 -6.91
CA SER A 37 -17.10 3.58 -7.46
C SER A 37 -17.63 2.29 -8.09
N ASN A 38 -16.76 1.48 -8.69
CA ASN A 38 -17.13 0.19 -9.30
C ASN A 38 -15.90 -0.69 -9.63
N PRO A 39 -16.11 -2.01 -9.85
CA PRO A 39 -15.00 -2.94 -10.15
C PRO A 39 -14.19 -2.60 -11.40
N LYS A 40 -14.80 -1.98 -12.42
CA LYS A 40 -14.07 -1.55 -13.63
C LYS A 40 -13.06 -0.46 -13.28
N ASN A 41 -13.46 0.53 -12.50
CA ASN A 41 -12.60 1.66 -12.14
C ASN A 41 -11.45 1.24 -11.23
N SER A 42 -11.66 0.26 -10.36
CA SER A 42 -10.60 -0.28 -9.50
C SER A 42 -9.40 -0.83 -10.31
N GLN A 43 -9.63 -1.31 -11.54
CA GLN A 43 -8.60 -1.89 -12.38
C GLN A 43 -7.67 -0.84 -13.03
N PHE A 44 -7.97 0.45 -12.93
CA PHE A 44 -7.05 1.52 -13.34
C PHE A 44 -6.01 1.86 -12.25
N ALA A 45 -6.26 1.42 -11.01
CA ALA A 45 -5.32 1.58 -9.92
C ALA A 45 -4.15 0.61 -10.02
N GLN A 46 -2.96 1.05 -9.59
CA GLN A 46 -1.78 0.18 -9.52
C GLN A 46 -2.04 -0.99 -8.55
N PRO A 47 -1.90 -2.24 -8.98
CA PRO A 47 -1.90 -3.36 -8.05
C PRO A 47 -0.59 -3.34 -7.26
N LEU A 48 -0.68 -3.27 -5.94
CA LEU A 48 0.48 -3.42 -5.06
C LEU A 48 0.72 -4.88 -4.65
N PHE A 49 0.02 -5.79 -5.32
CA PHE A 49 0.27 -7.21 -5.47
C PHE A 49 0.39 -7.48 -6.97
N GLU A 50 1.62 -7.47 -7.49
CA GLU A 50 1.90 -7.35 -8.92
C GLU A 50 1.64 -8.62 -9.71
N PHE A 51 1.90 -9.80 -9.11
CA PHE A 51 1.77 -11.08 -9.80
C PHE A 51 1.34 -12.18 -8.82
N SER A 52 0.70 -13.22 -9.34
CA SER A 52 0.35 -14.40 -8.57
C SER A 52 1.48 -15.43 -8.63
N GLY A 53 2.12 -15.70 -7.51
CA GLY A 53 3.06 -16.81 -7.33
C GLY A 53 2.37 -18.12 -6.88
N ALA A 54 1.04 -18.14 -6.85
CA ALA A 54 0.23 -19.32 -6.47
C ALA A 54 0.04 -20.29 -7.64
N CYS A 55 -0.71 -21.37 -7.41
CA CYS A 55 -1.07 -22.35 -8.43
C CYS A 55 -1.83 -21.72 -9.59
N GLY A 56 -1.70 -22.27 -10.79
CA GLY A 56 -2.51 -21.86 -11.94
C GLY A 56 -4.01 -21.95 -11.63
N GLY A 57 -4.75 -20.83 -11.80
CA GLY A 57 -6.18 -20.76 -11.49
C GLY A 57 -6.51 -20.61 -10.00
N CYS A 58 -5.57 -20.21 -9.15
CA CYS A 58 -5.86 -19.89 -7.74
C CYS A 58 -6.97 -18.84 -7.61
N GLY A 59 -8.01 -19.14 -6.84
CA GLY A 59 -9.15 -18.24 -6.65
C GLY A 59 -8.90 -17.14 -5.63
N GLU A 60 -7.82 -17.19 -4.84
CA GLU A 60 -7.51 -16.22 -3.77
C GLU A 60 -6.76 -15.00 -4.29
N THR A 61 -5.74 -15.19 -5.12
CA THR A 61 -4.84 -14.11 -5.55
C THR A 61 -5.52 -12.97 -6.32
N PRO A 62 -6.61 -13.16 -7.10
CA PRO A 62 -7.36 -12.06 -7.68
C PRO A 62 -7.98 -11.12 -6.64
N TYR A 63 -8.43 -11.65 -5.49
CA TYR A 63 -8.97 -10.83 -4.40
C TYR A 63 -7.86 -10.06 -3.68
N VAL A 64 -6.71 -10.69 -3.45
CA VAL A 64 -5.54 -10.01 -2.87
C VAL A 64 -5.09 -8.86 -3.78
N LYS A 65 -5.04 -9.09 -5.10
CA LYS A 65 -4.78 -8.03 -6.07
C LYS A 65 -5.77 -6.88 -5.96
N LEU A 66 -7.08 -7.18 -5.96
CA LEU A 66 -8.13 -6.17 -5.86
C LEU A 66 -8.02 -5.35 -4.57
N ILE A 67 -7.85 -6.00 -3.42
CA ILE A 67 -7.68 -5.32 -2.14
C ILE A 67 -6.43 -4.43 -2.16
N SER A 68 -5.32 -4.89 -2.75
CA SER A 68 -4.11 -4.09 -2.89
C SER A 68 -4.28 -2.87 -3.81
N GLN A 69 -5.16 -2.95 -4.83
CA GLN A 69 -5.51 -1.81 -5.68
C GLN A 69 -6.34 -0.77 -4.93
N LEU A 70 -7.26 -1.22 -4.06
CA LEU A 70 -8.15 -0.34 -3.31
C LEU A 70 -7.45 0.31 -2.11
N PHE A 71 -6.71 -0.47 -1.34
CA PHE A 71 -6.22 -0.09 0.00
C PHE A 71 -4.71 -0.27 0.19
N GLY A 72 -3.98 -0.80 -0.79
CA GLY A 72 -2.61 -1.28 -0.63
C GLY A 72 -1.61 -0.23 -0.15
N ASP A 73 -1.86 1.05 -0.39
CA ASP A 73 -1.00 2.17 0.03
C ASP A 73 -1.02 2.43 1.55
N HIS A 74 -1.97 1.86 2.29
CA HIS A 74 -2.10 1.96 3.74
C HIS A 74 -2.53 0.65 4.41
N MET A 75 -2.44 -0.46 3.68
CA MET A 75 -2.87 -1.77 4.15
C MET A 75 -1.81 -2.41 5.05
N VAL A 76 -2.26 -2.96 6.19
CA VAL A 76 -1.46 -3.82 7.05
C VAL A 76 -2.00 -5.24 6.96
N VAL A 77 -1.14 -6.21 6.70
CA VAL A 77 -1.50 -7.61 6.52
C VAL A 77 -0.93 -8.45 7.66
N ALA A 78 -1.80 -9.00 8.49
CA ALA A 78 -1.48 -10.04 9.44
C ALA A 78 -1.78 -11.40 8.79
N ASN A 79 -0.75 -12.02 8.21
CA ASN A 79 -0.89 -13.25 7.46
C ASN A 79 -0.71 -14.47 8.36
N ALA A 80 -1.53 -15.51 8.17
CA ALA A 80 -1.34 -16.80 8.80
C ALA A 80 -0.48 -17.71 7.93
N THR A 81 0.30 -18.58 8.54
CA THR A 81 1.11 -19.58 7.82
C THR A 81 0.24 -20.47 6.93
N GLY A 82 0.51 -20.45 5.62
CA GLY A 82 -0.24 -21.20 4.61
C GLY A 82 0.25 -20.85 3.21
N CYS A 83 -0.60 -21.03 2.19
CA CYS A 83 -0.27 -20.70 0.81
C CYS A 83 0.10 -19.22 0.65
N SER A 84 -0.60 -18.33 1.32
CA SER A 84 -0.35 -16.88 1.29
C SER A 84 1.01 -16.50 1.87
N SER A 85 1.56 -17.27 2.80
CA SER A 85 2.94 -17.10 3.29
C SER A 85 3.95 -17.40 2.18
N ILE A 86 3.69 -18.42 1.38
CA ILE A 86 4.61 -18.89 0.36
C ILE A 86 4.61 -17.91 -0.83
N TYR A 87 3.45 -17.58 -1.38
CA TYR A 87 3.40 -16.66 -2.52
C TYR A 87 3.59 -15.18 -2.12
N GLY A 88 3.33 -14.81 -0.87
CA GLY A 88 3.44 -13.43 -0.40
C GLY A 88 4.79 -13.08 0.23
N GLY A 89 5.42 -14.02 0.92
CA GLY A 89 6.65 -13.78 1.68
C GLY A 89 7.89 -14.52 1.20
N SER A 90 7.80 -15.29 0.11
CA SER A 90 8.93 -16.09 -0.39
C SER A 90 9.92 -15.24 -1.18
N PHE A 91 11.17 -15.15 -0.70
CA PHE A 91 12.26 -14.49 -1.41
C PHE A 91 12.85 -15.41 -2.49
N PRO A 92 13.29 -14.83 -3.64
CA PRO A 92 13.37 -13.40 -4.00
C PRO A 92 12.12 -12.85 -4.72
N ALA A 93 11.05 -13.57 -4.75
CA ALA A 93 9.90 -13.32 -5.64
C ALA A 93 8.65 -12.84 -4.89
N SER A 94 8.78 -11.91 -3.93
CA SER A 94 7.60 -11.30 -3.31
C SER A 94 6.77 -10.52 -4.32
N PRO A 95 5.45 -10.74 -4.40
CA PRO A 95 4.57 -10.01 -5.29
C PRO A 95 4.19 -8.60 -4.80
N TYR A 96 4.45 -8.30 -3.53
CA TYR A 96 4.12 -7.00 -2.96
C TYR A 96 5.14 -5.93 -3.35
N THR A 97 4.64 -4.74 -3.66
CA THR A 97 5.42 -3.60 -4.11
C THR A 97 4.90 -2.29 -3.52
N THR A 98 5.53 -1.18 -3.86
CA THR A 98 5.12 0.16 -3.45
C THR A 98 4.66 1.00 -4.63
N ASN A 99 3.86 2.03 -4.35
CA ASN A 99 3.50 3.05 -5.33
C ASN A 99 4.64 4.07 -5.56
N ALA A 100 4.43 5.04 -6.44
CA ALA A 100 5.41 6.09 -6.75
C ALA A 100 5.80 6.96 -5.52
N LYS A 101 5.00 6.97 -4.47
CA LYS A 101 5.29 7.65 -3.20
C LYS A 101 6.05 6.78 -2.19
N GLY A 102 6.39 5.53 -2.55
CA GLY A 102 7.04 4.58 -1.65
C GLY A 102 6.09 3.91 -0.65
N GLN A 103 4.78 4.05 -0.82
CA GLN A 103 3.77 3.46 0.06
C GLN A 103 3.30 2.11 -0.48
N GLY A 104 3.13 1.14 0.38
CA GLY A 104 2.66 -0.20 0.03
C GLY A 104 2.27 -1.03 1.24
N PRO A 105 1.75 -2.25 1.03
CA PRO A 105 1.33 -3.10 2.13
C PRO A 105 2.45 -3.40 3.11
N ALA A 106 2.18 -3.20 4.40
CA ALA A 106 3.01 -3.74 5.47
C ALA A 106 2.56 -5.19 5.71
N TRP A 107 3.46 -6.16 5.46
CA TRP A 107 3.12 -7.58 5.53
C TRP A 107 3.95 -8.26 6.61
N ALA A 108 3.27 -8.98 7.48
CA ALA A 108 3.91 -9.81 8.50
C ALA A 108 3.18 -11.14 8.65
N ASN A 109 3.91 -12.19 9.01
CA ASN A 109 3.40 -13.55 9.13
C ASN A 109 3.48 -14.04 10.57
N SER A 110 2.45 -14.74 11.00
CA SER A 110 2.41 -15.48 12.26
C SER A 110 2.10 -16.96 12.00
N LEU A 111 2.05 -17.76 13.06
CA LEU A 111 1.57 -19.12 12.97
C LEU A 111 0.05 -19.12 12.75
N PHE A 112 -0.44 -20.20 12.18
CA PHE A 112 -1.89 -20.36 11.95
C PHE A 112 -2.68 -20.30 13.26
N GLU A 113 -2.11 -20.84 14.34
CA GLU A 113 -2.73 -20.97 15.64
C GLU A 113 -2.89 -19.66 16.41
N ASP A 114 -2.04 -18.67 16.13
CA ASP A 114 -1.98 -17.38 16.86
C ASP A 114 -2.31 -16.15 15.99
N ASN A 115 -2.78 -16.37 14.79
CA ASN A 115 -2.98 -15.26 13.83
C ASN A 115 -4.07 -14.28 14.28
N ALA A 116 -5.10 -14.74 14.98
CA ALA A 116 -6.15 -13.86 15.48
C ALA A 116 -5.60 -12.86 16.51
N GLU A 117 -4.81 -13.34 17.45
CA GLU A 117 -4.16 -12.54 18.49
C GLU A 117 -3.11 -11.61 17.87
N PHE A 118 -2.35 -12.10 16.90
CA PHE A 118 -1.36 -11.33 16.18
C PHE A 118 -1.99 -10.15 15.42
N GLY A 119 -3.04 -10.40 14.64
CA GLY A 119 -3.77 -9.36 13.92
C GLY A 119 -4.44 -8.36 14.86
N PHE A 120 -5.02 -8.84 15.96
CA PHE A 120 -5.58 -7.97 16.99
C PHE A 120 -4.50 -7.09 17.64
N GLY A 121 -3.33 -7.66 17.95
CA GLY A 121 -2.21 -6.92 18.52
C GLY A 121 -1.68 -5.83 17.58
N MET A 122 -1.61 -6.09 16.27
CA MET A 122 -1.23 -5.08 15.28
C MET A 122 -2.23 -3.94 15.23
N LEU A 123 -3.54 -4.22 15.22
CA LEU A 123 -4.59 -3.21 15.26
C LEU A 123 -4.55 -2.39 16.56
N ALA A 124 -4.38 -3.06 17.70
CA ALA A 124 -4.28 -2.38 18.99
C ALA A 124 -3.05 -1.46 19.05
N GLY A 125 -1.93 -1.89 18.48
CA GLY A 125 -0.72 -1.07 18.37
C GLY A 125 -0.92 0.17 17.49
N ASP A 126 -1.55 0.03 16.33
CA ASP A 126 -1.88 1.16 15.45
C ASP A 126 -2.80 2.16 16.14
N ASN A 127 -3.87 1.67 16.77
CA ASN A 127 -4.79 2.52 17.52
C ASN A 127 -4.10 3.28 18.66
N ALA A 128 -3.21 2.61 19.40
CA ALA A 128 -2.45 3.26 20.46
C ALA A 128 -1.54 4.40 19.95
N LEU A 129 -0.89 4.20 18.79
CA LEU A 129 -0.10 5.26 18.14
C LEU A 129 -0.99 6.42 17.67
N ARG A 130 -2.15 6.14 17.10
CA ARG A 130 -3.11 7.17 16.70
C ARG A 130 -3.64 7.97 17.88
N ASP A 131 -3.94 7.31 19.01
CA ASP A 131 -4.37 7.96 20.24
C ASP A 131 -3.25 8.83 20.86
N GLN A 132 -1.99 8.40 20.78
CA GLN A 132 -0.85 9.22 21.16
C GLN A 132 -0.71 10.47 20.29
N ILE A 133 -0.87 10.35 18.98
CA ILE A 133 -0.85 11.49 18.05
C ILE A 133 -1.99 12.46 18.39
N ALA A 134 -3.19 11.96 18.64
CA ALA A 134 -4.34 12.77 19.03
C ALA A 134 -4.05 13.57 20.33
N ALA A 135 -3.54 12.90 21.36
CA ALA A 135 -3.21 13.54 22.63
C ALA A 135 -2.13 14.63 22.48
N LEU A 136 -1.12 14.39 21.62
CA LEU A 136 -0.10 15.39 21.33
C LEU A 136 -0.65 16.61 20.59
N MET A 137 -1.56 16.41 19.65
CA MET A 137 -2.25 17.49 18.93
C MET A 137 -3.15 18.31 19.88
N GLU A 138 -3.90 17.64 20.76
CA GLU A 138 -4.73 18.29 21.77
C GLU A 138 -3.88 19.15 22.72
N ALA A 139 -2.80 18.58 23.26
CA ALA A 139 -1.88 19.33 24.12
C ALA A 139 -1.26 20.54 23.41
N ALA A 140 -0.82 20.38 22.15
CA ALA A 140 -0.29 21.47 21.37
C ALA A 140 -1.30 22.59 21.12
N LEU A 141 -2.58 22.26 20.94
CA LEU A 141 -3.67 23.24 20.80
C LEU A 141 -3.95 23.98 22.10
N GLU A 142 -3.93 23.29 23.26
CA GLU A 142 -4.11 23.88 24.59
C GLU A 142 -2.98 24.85 24.93
N GLU A 143 -1.75 24.49 24.60
CA GLU A 143 -0.57 25.32 24.84
C GLU A 143 -0.40 26.45 23.81
N GLY A 144 -1.21 26.44 22.74
CA GLY A 144 -1.18 27.45 21.69
C GLY A 144 0.01 27.31 20.74
N HIS A 145 0.57 26.11 20.63
CA HIS A 145 1.68 25.83 19.73
C HIS A 145 1.23 25.77 18.25
N GLY A 146 2.15 26.12 17.36
CA GLY A 146 1.93 26.14 15.92
C GLY A 146 1.29 27.44 15.42
N ASN A 147 1.45 27.69 14.14
CA ASN A 147 0.78 28.82 13.48
C ASN A 147 -0.74 28.50 13.28
N PRO A 148 -1.56 29.49 12.94
CA PRO A 148 -3.01 29.26 12.76
C PRO A 148 -3.37 28.17 11.76
N GLU A 149 -2.57 27.98 10.71
CA GLU A 149 -2.77 26.94 9.70
C GLU A 149 -2.55 25.54 10.31
N VAL A 150 -1.48 25.34 11.06
CA VAL A 150 -1.19 24.08 11.76
C VAL A 150 -2.29 23.74 12.76
N GLN A 151 -2.77 24.74 13.53
CA GLN A 151 -3.84 24.53 14.51
C GLN A 151 -5.17 24.10 13.84
N GLU A 152 -5.52 24.67 12.69
CA GLU A 152 -6.70 24.25 11.92
C GLU A 152 -6.55 22.84 11.35
N LEU A 153 -5.36 22.47 10.90
CA LEU A 153 -5.08 21.09 10.47
C LEU A 153 -5.19 20.10 11.63
N PHE A 154 -4.70 20.43 12.82
CA PHE A 154 -4.88 19.59 14.03
C PHE A 154 -6.36 19.39 14.36
N LYS A 155 -7.15 20.44 14.41
CA LYS A 155 -8.61 20.36 14.65
C LYS A 155 -9.32 19.51 13.59
N THR A 156 -8.95 19.68 12.32
CA THR A 156 -9.52 18.90 11.23
C THR A 156 -9.18 17.43 11.36
N TRP A 157 -7.95 17.08 11.69
CA TRP A 157 -7.53 15.69 11.91
C TRP A 157 -8.27 15.06 13.09
N LEU A 158 -8.32 15.75 14.25
CA LEU A 158 -8.99 15.28 15.46
C LEU A 158 -10.50 15.06 15.25
N ALA A 159 -11.15 15.93 14.49
CA ALA A 159 -12.58 15.80 14.19
C ALA A 159 -12.88 14.64 13.23
N ASN A 160 -11.91 14.18 12.44
CA ASN A 160 -12.08 13.18 11.39
C ASN A 160 -11.10 12.01 11.55
N LYS A 161 -10.68 11.69 12.78
CA LYS A 161 -9.65 10.66 13.02
C LYS A 161 -9.98 9.28 12.45
N ASP A 162 -11.24 8.97 12.26
CA ASP A 162 -11.72 7.69 11.71
C ASP A 162 -11.95 7.75 10.18
N ASP A 163 -11.81 8.92 9.56
CA ASP A 163 -11.86 9.08 8.11
C ASP A 163 -10.45 9.09 7.53
N TYR A 164 -10.08 7.97 6.90
CA TYR A 164 -8.76 7.79 6.31
C TYR A 164 -8.44 8.82 5.21
N GLN A 165 -9.41 9.18 4.38
CA GLN A 165 -9.15 10.13 3.28
C GLN A 165 -8.82 11.51 3.81
N VAL A 166 -9.62 11.99 4.76
CA VAL A 166 -9.41 13.30 5.39
C VAL A 166 -8.12 13.33 6.20
N THR A 167 -7.86 12.31 7.03
CA THR A 167 -6.63 12.28 7.84
C THR A 167 -5.38 12.20 6.98
N ARG A 168 -5.42 11.52 5.84
CA ARG A 168 -4.32 11.48 4.88
C ARG A 168 -4.06 12.83 4.22
N GLU A 169 -5.12 13.49 3.72
CA GLU A 169 -4.98 14.83 3.11
C GLU A 169 -4.43 15.86 4.11
N VAL A 170 -4.86 15.76 5.37
CA VAL A 170 -4.33 16.59 6.45
C VAL A 170 -2.86 16.28 6.70
N ALA A 171 -2.48 15.01 6.78
CA ALA A 171 -1.09 14.59 7.00
C ALA A 171 -0.16 15.06 5.87
N ASP A 172 -0.59 14.93 4.59
CA ASP A 172 0.17 15.39 3.43
C ASP A 172 0.48 16.90 3.49
N LYS A 173 -0.36 17.70 4.14
CA LYS A 173 -0.17 19.15 4.36
C LYS A 173 0.61 19.45 5.64
N LEU A 174 0.32 18.70 6.69
CA LEU A 174 0.84 18.97 8.03
C LEU A 174 2.33 18.60 8.19
N VAL A 175 2.72 17.42 7.68
CA VAL A 175 4.10 16.93 7.84
C VAL A 175 5.14 17.94 7.32
N PRO A 176 5.02 18.50 6.11
CA PRO A 176 5.97 19.51 5.63
C PRO A 176 6.02 20.79 6.50
N LEU A 177 4.89 21.16 7.14
CA LEU A 177 4.83 22.34 8.00
C LEU A 177 5.46 22.12 9.37
N LEU A 178 5.53 20.87 9.83
CA LEU A 178 6.18 20.50 11.09
C LEU A 178 7.68 20.27 10.93
N GLU A 179 8.14 19.97 9.71
CA GLU A 179 9.56 19.77 9.38
C GLU A 179 10.30 21.08 9.02
N ALA A 180 9.57 22.17 8.77
CA ALA A 180 10.10 23.49 8.38
C ALA A 180 10.47 24.33 9.59
#